data_ecc5b843f240cdc2711e26273d2828d6
#
_entry.id   ecc5b843f240cdc2711e26273d2828d6
#
_cell.length_a   1.000
_cell.length_b   1.000
_cell.length_c   1.000
_cell.angle_alpha   90.00
_cell.angle_beta   90.00
_cell.angle_gamma   90.00
#
_symmetry.space_group_name_H-M   'P 1'
#
loop_
_entity.id
_entity.type
_entity.pdbx_description
1 polymer ?
#
loop_
_entity_poly.entity_id
_entity_poly.type
_entity_poly.pdbx_seq_one_letter_code
_entity_poly.pdbx_strand_id
1 'polypeptide(L)'
;MAVAGLSGGGKGVDSTSTSNDALDAAMSIAKKNKIIVAITGATDYVTDGKLTYSIEGGHEVMTKITATGCALSCLIGAAIAVGEDKLLSTASIIGIYGLAGEMASKVSRGPGSLRMNLLDNLYNISTNDIINNLKIKNVWSSFLFCSRS
;
A
#
# COMPACT_ATOMS: atom_id res chain seq x y z
N MET A 1 4.99 12.59 -7.57
CA MET A 1 4.72 14.04 -7.71
C MET A 1 5.23 14.58 -9.04
N ALA A 2 6.51 14.43 -9.39
CA ALA A 2 7.06 14.91 -10.66
C ALA A 2 6.32 14.38 -11.91
N VAL A 3 5.94 13.11 -11.92
CA VAL A 3 5.19 12.49 -13.05
C VAL A 3 3.79 13.08 -13.21
N ALA A 4 3.17 13.57 -12.13
CA ALA A 4 1.87 14.22 -12.17
C ALA A 4 1.97 15.74 -12.46
N GLY A 5 3.18 16.29 -12.60
CA GLY A 5 3.41 17.71 -12.81
C GLY A 5 3.12 18.58 -11.58
N LEU A 6 3.04 17.98 -10.41
CA LEU A 6 2.84 18.71 -9.16
C LEU A 6 4.19 19.19 -8.60
N SER A 7 4.23 20.46 -8.15
CA SER A 7 5.40 21.03 -7.48
C SER A 7 5.51 20.44 -6.07
N GLY A 8 6.44 19.53 -5.89
CA GLY A 8 6.74 18.93 -4.59
C GLY A 8 8.10 18.24 -4.63
N GLY A 9 8.93 18.51 -3.65
CA GLY A 9 10.25 17.90 -3.53
C GLY A 9 10.14 16.42 -3.17
N GLY A 10 10.35 15.55 -4.14
CA GLY A 10 10.53 14.12 -3.88
C GLY A 10 11.92 13.89 -3.31
N LYS A 11 12.03 13.47 -2.06
CA LYS A 11 13.25 12.96 -1.46
C LYS A 11 13.16 11.45 -1.33
N GLY A 12 13.19 10.72 -2.46
CA GLY A 12 13.18 9.27 -2.43
C GLY A 12 12.02 8.68 -1.60
N VAL A 13 12.34 7.90 -0.57
CA VAL A 13 11.36 7.23 0.30
C VAL A 13 10.64 8.18 1.26
N ASP A 14 11.20 9.37 1.52
CA ASP A 14 10.63 10.38 2.42
C ASP A 14 9.98 11.52 1.62
N SER A 15 8.72 11.35 1.23
CA SER A 15 7.96 12.42 0.59
C SER A 15 7.39 13.36 1.65
N THR A 16 7.62 14.67 1.48
CA THR A 16 7.11 15.74 2.36
C THR A 16 5.68 16.18 2.00
N SER A 17 5.04 15.50 1.06
CA SER A 17 3.69 15.79 0.60
C SER A 17 2.65 15.18 1.55
N THR A 18 1.52 15.86 1.73
CA THR A 18 0.40 15.30 2.49
C THR A 18 -0.16 14.07 1.76
N SER A 19 -0.72 13.11 2.51
CA SER A 19 -1.30 11.89 1.93
C SER A 19 -2.39 12.19 0.90
N ASN A 20 -3.13 13.29 1.07
CA ASN A 20 -4.20 13.70 0.15
C ASN A 20 -3.64 14.16 -1.20
N ASP A 21 -2.59 15.01 -1.21
CA ASP A 21 -1.96 15.47 -2.45
C ASP A 21 -1.38 14.31 -3.26
N ALA A 22 -0.81 13.31 -2.56
CA ALA A 22 -0.28 12.11 -3.18
C ALA A 22 -1.40 11.26 -3.80
N LEU A 23 -2.56 11.14 -3.13
CA LEU A 23 -3.71 10.40 -3.63
C LEU A 23 -4.29 11.03 -4.89
N ASP A 24 -4.49 12.36 -4.92
CA ASP A 24 -5.00 13.07 -6.09
C ASP A 24 -4.07 12.91 -7.30
N ALA A 25 -2.76 12.99 -7.05
CA ALA A 25 -1.75 12.73 -8.08
C ALA A 25 -1.83 11.31 -8.62
N ALA A 26 -1.97 10.31 -7.74
CA ALA A 26 -2.09 8.92 -8.15
C ALA A 26 -3.36 8.65 -8.95
N MET A 27 -4.50 9.19 -8.52
CA MET A 27 -5.77 9.07 -9.26
C MET A 27 -5.67 9.70 -10.65
N SER A 28 -5.05 10.87 -10.77
CA SER A 28 -4.82 11.54 -12.05
C SER A 28 -3.95 10.70 -12.99
N ILE A 29 -2.82 10.16 -12.48
CA ILE A 29 -1.92 9.30 -13.24
C ILE A 29 -2.62 8.01 -13.66
N ALA A 30 -3.33 7.35 -12.75
CA ALA A 30 -4.06 6.13 -13.00
C ALA A 30 -5.10 6.32 -14.11
N LYS A 31 -5.93 7.36 -14.00
CA LYS A 31 -6.97 7.70 -14.98
C LYS A 31 -6.39 8.04 -16.35
N LYS A 32 -5.35 8.90 -16.39
CA LYS A 32 -4.72 9.35 -17.65
C LYS A 32 -4.09 8.21 -18.41
N ASN A 33 -3.41 7.30 -17.70
CA ASN A 33 -2.64 6.23 -18.33
C ASN A 33 -3.36 4.88 -18.36
N LYS A 34 -4.57 4.79 -17.76
CA LYS A 34 -5.36 3.55 -17.66
C LYS A 34 -4.57 2.42 -16.96
N ILE A 35 -3.92 2.76 -15.86
CA ILE A 35 -3.11 1.86 -15.04
C ILE A 35 -3.58 1.87 -13.60
N ILE A 36 -3.17 0.86 -12.83
CA ILE A 36 -3.30 0.85 -11.37
C ILE A 36 -2.06 1.52 -10.77
N VAL A 37 -2.30 2.41 -9.82
CA VAL A 37 -1.25 3.08 -9.06
C VAL A 37 -1.40 2.71 -7.59
N ALA A 38 -0.31 2.29 -6.97
CA ALA A 38 -0.22 2.05 -5.54
C ALA A 38 0.71 3.10 -4.91
N ILE A 39 0.29 3.65 -3.77
CA ILE A 39 1.09 4.55 -2.94
C ILE A 39 1.20 3.90 -1.58
N THR A 40 2.42 3.76 -1.08
CA THR A 40 2.68 3.24 0.27
C THR A 40 3.06 4.37 1.22
N GLY A 41 2.57 4.30 2.46
CA GLY A 41 2.80 5.31 3.50
C GLY A 41 2.26 4.87 4.86
N ALA A 42 1.84 5.83 5.67
CA ALA A 42 1.14 5.53 6.93
C ALA A 42 -0.23 4.88 6.69
N THR A 43 -0.90 5.28 5.63
CA THR A 43 -2.03 4.59 5.00
C THR A 43 -1.65 4.36 3.55
N ASP A 44 -1.80 3.13 3.09
CA ASP A 44 -1.54 2.77 1.71
C ASP A 44 -2.80 2.99 0.87
N TYR A 45 -2.62 3.38 -0.40
CA TYR A 45 -3.73 3.57 -1.34
C TYR A 45 -3.45 2.85 -2.65
N VAL A 46 -4.49 2.23 -3.21
CA VAL A 46 -4.44 1.61 -4.54
C VAL A 46 -5.62 2.11 -5.35
N THR A 47 -5.36 2.65 -6.54
CA THR A 47 -6.39 3.26 -7.40
C THR A 47 -6.19 2.94 -8.87
N ASP A 48 -7.30 2.83 -9.60
CA ASP A 48 -7.35 2.82 -11.07
C ASP A 48 -7.82 4.16 -11.66
N GLY A 49 -7.99 5.17 -10.77
CA GLY A 49 -8.50 6.49 -11.11
C GLY A 49 -10.04 6.60 -11.10
N LYS A 50 -10.77 5.50 -10.82
CA LYS A 50 -12.23 5.45 -10.62
C LYS A 50 -12.57 4.93 -9.24
N LEU A 51 -11.93 3.85 -8.86
CA LEU A 51 -12.08 3.19 -7.58
C LEU A 51 -10.75 3.29 -6.82
N THR A 52 -10.85 3.49 -5.51
CA THR A 52 -9.69 3.58 -4.62
C THR A 52 -9.92 2.72 -3.39
N TYR A 53 -8.92 1.91 -3.06
CA TYR A 53 -8.85 1.23 -1.77
C TYR A 53 -7.85 1.95 -0.87
N SER A 54 -8.22 2.15 0.39
CA SER A 54 -7.30 2.51 1.47
C SER A 54 -6.99 1.27 2.28
N ILE A 55 -5.74 1.10 2.63
CA ILE A 55 -5.24 -0.04 3.38
C ILE A 55 -4.51 0.50 4.62
N GLU A 56 -4.93 0.04 5.78
CA GLU A 56 -4.29 0.35 7.05
C GLU A 56 -3.53 -0.89 7.53
N GLY A 57 -2.29 -0.73 7.94
CA GLY A 57 -1.48 -1.84 8.46
C GLY A 57 0.01 -1.55 8.39
N GLY A 58 0.79 -2.56 8.80
CA GLY A 58 2.22 -2.41 8.89
C GLY A 58 2.69 -1.85 10.24
N HIS A 59 3.97 -1.65 10.36
CA HIS A 59 4.59 -1.10 11.56
C HIS A 59 5.80 -0.26 11.18
N GLU A 60 6.04 0.84 11.89
CA GLU A 60 7.13 1.78 11.58
C GLU A 60 8.52 1.13 11.52
N VAL A 61 8.74 0.07 12.29
CA VAL A 61 10.01 -0.66 12.29
C VAL A 61 10.32 -1.32 10.93
N MET A 62 9.30 -1.54 10.07
CA MET A 62 9.50 -2.06 8.71
C MET A 62 10.34 -1.10 7.85
N THR A 63 10.29 0.20 8.13
CA THR A 63 11.11 1.21 7.44
C THR A 63 12.61 1.08 7.74
N LYS A 64 12.96 0.34 8.78
CA LYS A 64 14.36 0.09 9.19
C LYS A 64 14.97 -1.14 8.51
N ILE A 65 14.21 -1.84 7.68
CA ILE A 65 14.68 -3.00 6.90
C ILE A 65 14.81 -2.59 5.44
N THR A 66 15.98 -2.86 4.87
CA THR A 66 16.20 -2.67 3.43
C THR A 66 15.42 -3.70 2.61
N ALA A 67 14.98 -3.30 1.41
CA ALA A 67 14.32 -4.13 0.41
C ALA A 67 12.86 -4.55 0.73
N THR A 68 12.22 -4.00 1.76
CA THR A 68 10.78 -4.25 2.03
C THR A 68 9.89 -3.84 0.86
N GLY A 69 10.15 -2.66 0.27
CA GLY A 69 9.41 -2.19 -0.90
C GLY A 69 9.66 -3.06 -2.15
N CYS A 70 10.87 -3.53 -2.36
CA CYS A 70 11.20 -4.44 -3.47
C CYS A 70 10.47 -5.79 -3.31
N ALA A 71 10.46 -6.36 -2.10
CA ALA A 71 9.73 -7.58 -1.79
C ALA A 71 8.22 -7.40 -2.03
N LEU A 72 7.65 -6.31 -1.56
CA LEU A 72 6.24 -5.97 -1.81
C LEU A 72 5.93 -5.87 -3.30
N SER A 73 6.80 -5.22 -4.09
CA SER A 73 6.61 -5.11 -5.55
C SER A 73 6.60 -6.47 -6.24
N CYS A 74 7.45 -7.40 -5.82
CA CYS A 74 7.45 -8.77 -6.33
C CYS A 74 6.15 -9.51 -5.97
N LEU A 75 5.68 -9.36 -4.72
CA LEU A 75 4.41 -9.95 -4.28
C LEU A 75 3.21 -9.38 -5.03
N ILE A 76 3.19 -8.07 -5.29
CA ILE A 76 2.17 -7.44 -6.13
C ILE A 76 2.19 -8.06 -7.53
N GLY A 77 3.39 -8.20 -8.14
CA GLY A 77 3.54 -8.83 -9.45
C GLY A 77 2.95 -10.25 -9.48
N ALA A 78 3.22 -11.06 -8.47
CA ALA A 78 2.67 -12.40 -8.34
C ALA A 78 1.14 -12.40 -8.16
N ALA A 79 0.62 -11.50 -7.29
CA ALA A 79 -0.82 -11.42 -7.02
C ALA A 79 -1.63 -11.02 -8.26
N ILE A 80 -1.15 -10.02 -9.02
CA ILE A 80 -1.84 -9.60 -10.25
C ILE A 80 -1.74 -10.63 -11.39
N ALA A 81 -0.77 -11.54 -11.35
CA ALA A 81 -0.64 -12.59 -12.34
C ALA A 81 -1.74 -13.66 -12.22
N VAL A 82 -2.20 -13.91 -10.99
CA VAL A 82 -3.18 -14.98 -10.68
C VAL A 82 -4.58 -14.43 -10.37
N GLY A 83 -4.68 -13.18 -9.93
CA GLY A 83 -5.96 -12.57 -9.55
C GLY A 83 -6.77 -12.10 -10.75
N GLU A 84 -8.09 -12.28 -10.72
CA GLU A 84 -9.01 -11.79 -11.75
C GLU A 84 -9.17 -10.27 -11.67
N ASP A 85 -9.41 -9.74 -10.48
CA ASP A 85 -9.47 -8.29 -10.21
C ASP A 85 -8.09 -7.79 -9.79
N LYS A 86 -7.39 -7.14 -10.72
CA LYS A 86 -6.05 -6.61 -10.52
C LYS A 86 -5.98 -5.54 -9.43
N LEU A 87 -7.02 -4.69 -9.32
CA LEU A 87 -7.08 -3.61 -8.34
C LEU A 87 -7.22 -4.20 -6.92
N LEU A 88 -8.18 -5.09 -6.75
CA LEU A 88 -8.41 -5.77 -5.48
C LEU A 88 -7.22 -6.66 -5.09
N SER A 89 -6.63 -7.39 -6.05
CA SER A 89 -5.45 -8.21 -5.81
C SER A 89 -4.27 -7.39 -5.30
N THR A 90 -4.05 -6.21 -5.91
CA THR A 90 -3.01 -5.29 -5.46
C THR A 90 -3.28 -4.78 -4.04
N ALA A 91 -4.50 -4.34 -3.75
CA ALA A 91 -4.87 -3.86 -2.42
C ALA A 91 -4.75 -4.97 -1.36
N SER A 92 -5.20 -6.18 -1.69
CA SER A 92 -5.16 -7.33 -0.79
C SER A 92 -3.73 -7.72 -0.42
N ILE A 93 -2.84 -7.82 -1.40
CA ILE A 93 -1.44 -8.24 -1.11
C ILE A 93 -0.67 -7.18 -0.32
N ILE A 94 -0.93 -5.89 -0.55
CA ILE A 94 -0.36 -4.81 0.27
C ILE A 94 -0.82 -4.96 1.71
N GLY A 95 -2.11 -5.17 1.94
CA GLY A 95 -2.65 -5.36 3.27
C GLY A 95 -2.14 -6.63 3.97
N ILE A 96 -2.03 -7.74 3.26
CA ILE A 96 -1.45 -8.99 3.78
C ILE A 96 0.01 -8.79 4.18
N TYR A 97 0.79 -8.09 3.36
CA TYR A 97 2.18 -7.77 3.66
C TYR A 97 2.31 -6.88 4.91
N GLY A 98 1.45 -5.86 5.02
CA GLY A 98 1.37 -5.00 6.21
C GLY A 98 1.00 -5.79 7.46
N LEU A 99 -0.03 -6.65 7.38
CA LEU A 99 -0.45 -7.51 8.48
C LEU A 99 0.67 -8.46 8.94
N ALA A 100 1.37 -9.09 8.01
CA ALA A 100 2.53 -9.93 8.34
C ALA A 100 3.63 -9.12 9.05
N GLY A 101 3.84 -7.86 8.63
CA GLY A 101 4.75 -6.93 9.28
C GLY A 101 4.33 -6.54 10.70
N GLU A 102 3.04 -6.30 10.94
CA GLU A 102 2.49 -6.08 12.28
C GLU A 102 2.68 -7.30 13.18
N MET A 103 2.37 -8.50 12.69
CA MET A 103 2.57 -9.73 13.43
C MET A 103 4.04 -9.96 13.77
N ALA A 104 4.92 -9.74 12.80
CA ALA A 104 6.36 -9.85 12.98
C ALA A 104 6.90 -8.85 14.01
N SER A 105 6.40 -7.61 14.01
CA SER A 105 6.86 -6.57 14.92
C SER A 105 6.65 -6.92 16.40
N LYS A 106 5.55 -7.62 16.71
CA LYS A 106 5.18 -8.01 18.08
C LYS A 106 6.19 -8.98 18.72
N VAL A 107 6.91 -9.77 17.91
CA VAL A 107 7.83 -10.79 18.38
C VAL A 107 9.29 -10.45 18.07
N SER A 108 9.54 -9.31 17.45
CA SER A 108 10.88 -8.88 17.03
C SER A 108 11.54 -7.96 18.05
N ARG A 109 12.85 -8.14 18.25
CA ARG A 109 13.66 -7.27 19.11
C ARG A 109 14.24 -6.05 18.37
N GLY A 110 14.18 -6.06 17.05
CA GLY A 110 14.74 -5.03 16.19
C GLY A 110 14.72 -5.42 14.72
N PRO A 111 15.34 -4.62 13.83
CA PRO A 111 15.28 -4.83 12.38
C PRO A 111 15.77 -6.21 11.91
N GLY A 112 16.81 -6.74 12.53
CA GLY A 112 17.36 -8.05 12.15
C GLY A 112 16.39 -9.19 12.37
N SER A 113 15.82 -9.32 13.58
CA SER A 113 14.81 -10.33 13.88
C SER A 113 13.49 -10.05 13.15
N LEU A 114 13.14 -8.76 12.94
CA LEU A 114 11.95 -8.41 12.17
C LEU A 114 12.01 -8.96 10.74
N ARG A 115 13.15 -8.87 10.07
CA ARG A 115 13.32 -9.40 8.71
C ARG A 115 13.03 -10.90 8.65
N MET A 116 13.55 -11.66 9.60
CA MET A 116 13.31 -13.10 9.68
C MET A 116 11.84 -13.38 10.01
N ASN A 117 11.30 -12.73 11.05
CA ASN A 117 9.93 -12.93 11.48
C ASN A 117 8.91 -12.47 10.41
N LEU A 118 9.22 -11.48 9.58
CA LEU A 118 8.36 -11.06 8.47
C LEU A 118 8.22 -12.20 7.44
N LEU A 119 9.31 -12.85 7.08
CA LEU A 119 9.28 -13.99 6.15
C LEU A 119 8.52 -15.17 6.74
N ASP A 120 8.76 -15.47 8.02
CA ASP A 120 8.06 -16.54 8.73
C ASP A 120 6.56 -16.26 8.84
N ASN A 121 6.15 -15.01 9.12
CA ASN A 121 4.74 -14.64 9.17
C ASN A 121 4.09 -14.65 7.78
N LEU A 122 4.79 -14.22 6.74
CA LEU A 122 4.27 -14.31 5.36
C LEU A 122 4.03 -15.78 4.95
N TYR A 123 4.88 -16.68 5.40
CA TYR A 123 4.71 -18.11 5.14
C TYR A 123 3.56 -18.73 5.94
N ASN A 124 3.39 -18.31 7.20
CA ASN A 124 2.44 -18.92 8.14
C ASN A 124 1.08 -18.22 8.21
N ILE A 125 0.91 -17.04 7.60
CA ILE A 125 -0.34 -16.29 7.70
C ILE A 125 -1.53 -17.12 7.22
N SER A 126 -2.54 -17.24 8.09
CA SER A 126 -3.72 -18.03 7.82
C SER A 126 -4.86 -17.18 7.25
N THR A 127 -5.83 -17.85 6.62
CA THR A 127 -7.08 -17.19 6.17
C THR A 127 -7.81 -16.50 7.34
N ASN A 128 -7.78 -17.11 8.54
CA ASN A 128 -8.41 -16.52 9.72
C ASN A 128 -7.69 -15.23 10.17
N ASP A 129 -6.36 -15.18 10.09
CA ASP A 129 -5.61 -13.97 10.39
C ASP A 129 -6.00 -12.84 9.44
N ILE A 130 -6.14 -13.14 8.15
CA ILE A 130 -6.54 -12.19 7.13
C ILE A 130 -7.96 -11.68 7.38
N ILE A 131 -8.93 -12.59 7.56
CA ILE A 131 -10.35 -12.21 7.75
C ILE A 131 -10.54 -11.33 8.99
N ASN A 132 -9.82 -11.62 10.08
CA ASN A 132 -10.02 -10.94 11.34
C ASN A 132 -9.23 -9.61 11.47
N ASN A 133 -8.15 -9.44 10.71
CA ASN A 133 -7.22 -8.33 10.97
C ASN A 133 -6.95 -7.45 9.75
N LEU A 134 -7.32 -7.88 8.54
CA LEU A 134 -7.07 -7.09 7.34
C LEU A 134 -7.99 -5.87 7.28
N LYS A 135 -7.42 -4.69 7.14
CA LYS A 135 -8.14 -3.42 7.13
C LYS A 135 -8.06 -2.78 5.75
N ILE A 136 -8.96 -3.18 4.86
CA ILE A 136 -9.13 -2.59 3.54
C ILE A 136 -10.51 -1.92 3.49
N LYS A 137 -10.54 -0.67 3.04
CA LYS A 137 -11.78 0.10 2.85
C LYS A 137 -11.85 0.59 1.41
N ASN A 138 -13.03 0.51 0.83
CA ASN A 138 -13.34 1.19 -0.41
C ASN A 138 -13.56 2.68 -0.10
N VAL A 139 -12.69 3.53 -0.63
CA VAL A 139 -12.83 4.99 -0.50
C VAL A 139 -13.53 5.48 -1.76
N TRP A 140 -14.85 5.56 -1.69
CA TRP A 140 -15.61 6.23 -2.74
C TRP A 140 -15.16 7.69 -2.79
N SER A 141 -14.98 8.22 -3.99
CA SER A 141 -14.61 9.62 -4.22
C SER A 141 -15.72 10.56 -3.75
N SER A 142 -15.84 10.73 -2.43
CA SER A 142 -16.64 11.79 -1.82
C SER A 142 -16.16 13.19 -2.24
N PHE A 143 -15.02 13.27 -2.92
CA PHE A 143 -14.42 14.51 -3.40
C PHE A 143 -15.02 15.08 -4.68
N LEU A 144 -15.93 14.38 -5.38
CA LEU A 144 -16.56 14.89 -6.60
C LEU A 144 -17.76 15.82 -6.32
N PHE A 145 -18.17 16.03 -5.09
CA PHE A 145 -19.34 16.86 -4.76
C PHE A 145 -19.04 18.23 -4.15
N CYS A 146 -17.77 18.62 -3.97
CA CYS A 146 -17.42 19.91 -3.34
C CYS A 146 -16.89 20.99 -4.31
N SER A 147 -17.07 20.85 -5.62
CA SER A 147 -16.68 21.89 -6.60
C SER A 147 -17.81 22.27 -7.56
N ARG A 148 -19.01 22.53 -7.00
CA ARG A 148 -20.06 23.31 -7.67
C ARG A 148 -20.85 24.09 -6.61
N SER A 149 -20.31 25.19 -6.21
CA SER A 149 -21.09 26.33 -5.68
C SER A 149 -20.35 27.60 -6.05
#